data_27db1ebf2981e78e3d0f2d3c0b54eb8e
#
_entry.id   27db1ebf2981e78e3d0f2d3c0b54eb8e
#
_cell.length_a   1.000
_cell.length_b   1.000
_cell.length_c   1.000
_cell.angle_alpha   90.00
_cell.angle_beta   90.00
_cell.angle_gamma   90.00
#
_symmetry.space_group_name_H-M   'P 1'
#
loop_
_entity.id
_entity.type
_entity.pdbx_description
1 polymer ?
#
loop_
_entity_poly.entity_id
_entity_poly.type
_entity_poly.pdbx_seq_one_letter_code
_entity_poly.pdbx_strand_id
1 'polypeptide(L)'
;MILQNNLVTSEAGFSEKIFEKGLSIYEVIRIFKGNPIFLKDNLLRLDNSLKKSNIDIHVEDLNLPDKLQHFIRLENMTEGNLKYVLHFTSGKPDEYIFQIPHAYPTSEDYKQGVPTLTYSAMRENPGVKYINTDLRTRTNRLIKQKQVYEVLLVDKEGYITEGSRSNVFFIGDNVIFTAPLEY
;
A
#
# COMPACT_ATOMS: atom_id res chain seq x y z
N MET A 1 -2.82 16.63 7.50
CA MET A 1 -3.76 16.25 8.59
C MET A 1 -4.14 14.79 8.49
N ILE A 2 -4.88 14.26 9.48
CA ILE A 2 -5.36 12.87 9.51
C ILE A 2 -6.86 12.89 9.76
N LEU A 3 -7.60 12.06 9.05
CA LEU A 3 -8.99 11.78 9.38
C LEU A 3 -9.02 10.47 10.17
N GLN A 4 -9.33 10.55 11.47
CA GLN A 4 -9.48 9.39 12.35
C GLN A 4 -10.94 9.28 12.78
N ASN A 5 -11.59 8.16 12.49
CA ASN A 5 -13.00 7.91 12.84
C ASN A 5 -13.93 9.07 12.44
N ASN A 6 -13.73 9.63 11.25
CA ASN A 6 -14.40 10.82 10.70
C ASN A 6 -14.09 12.16 11.42
N LEU A 7 -13.15 12.17 12.37
CA LEU A 7 -12.69 13.40 13.02
C LEU A 7 -11.36 13.84 12.42
N VAL A 8 -11.27 15.12 12.07
CA VAL A 8 -10.02 15.73 11.58
C VAL A 8 -9.09 15.96 12.76
N THR A 9 -7.89 15.39 12.68
CA THR A 9 -6.86 15.53 13.71
C THR A 9 -5.54 16.02 13.10
N SER A 10 -4.68 16.59 13.96
CA SER A 10 -3.35 17.02 13.54
C SER A 10 -2.42 15.83 13.29
N GLU A 11 -1.50 15.97 12.34
CA GLU A 11 -0.38 15.02 12.17
C GLU A 11 0.65 15.11 13.31
N ALA A 12 0.63 16.19 14.10
CA ALA A 12 1.57 16.37 15.19
C ALA A 12 1.40 15.23 16.21
N GLY A 13 2.45 14.42 16.35
CA GLY A 13 2.45 13.25 17.25
C GLY A 13 1.89 11.96 16.63
N PHE A 14 1.35 11.99 15.42
CA PHE A 14 0.95 10.76 14.73
C PHE A 14 2.18 9.99 14.24
N SER A 15 2.14 8.69 14.42
CA SER A 15 3.16 7.78 13.89
C SER A 15 2.51 6.49 13.44
N GLU A 16 2.87 6.01 12.26
CA GLU A 16 2.42 4.70 11.78
C GLU A 16 2.84 3.53 12.68
N LYS A 17 3.68 3.76 13.69
CA LYS A 17 4.02 2.77 14.72
C LYS A 17 2.81 2.28 15.52
N ILE A 18 1.71 3.05 15.55
CA ILE A 18 0.46 2.58 16.17
C ILE A 18 -0.04 1.29 15.51
N PHE A 19 0.26 1.09 14.22
CA PHE A 19 -0.14 -0.07 13.46
C PHE A 19 0.77 -1.30 13.65
N GLU A 20 1.83 -1.21 14.45
CA GLU A 20 2.72 -2.34 14.76
C GLU A 20 2.06 -3.33 15.72
N LYS A 21 1.05 -2.91 16.46
CA LYS A 21 0.28 -3.76 17.37
C LYS A 21 -1.12 -3.99 16.83
N GLY A 22 -1.62 -5.21 16.97
CA GLY A 22 -2.93 -5.57 16.45
C GLY A 22 -2.92 -5.94 14.96
N LEU A 23 -4.10 -5.98 14.37
CA LEU A 23 -4.30 -6.26 12.95
C LEU A 23 -4.61 -4.95 12.21
N SER A 24 -3.94 -4.71 11.10
CA SER A 24 -4.22 -3.55 10.26
C SER A 24 -4.38 -3.98 8.81
N ILE A 25 -5.58 -3.73 8.26
CA ILE A 25 -5.87 -3.89 6.83
C ILE A 25 -5.87 -2.50 6.21
N TYR A 26 -5.22 -2.34 5.06
CA TYR A 26 -5.06 -1.03 4.46
C TYR A 26 -5.20 -1.03 2.95
N GLU A 27 -5.51 0.13 2.40
CA GLU A 27 -5.44 0.45 0.99
C GLU A 27 -4.61 1.71 0.76
N VAL A 28 -3.95 1.76 -0.40
CA VAL A 28 -3.30 2.97 -0.90
C VAL A 28 -4.02 3.37 -2.17
N ILE A 29 -4.63 4.55 -2.12
CA ILE A 29 -5.46 5.09 -3.18
C ILE A 29 -4.70 6.25 -3.84
N ARG A 30 -4.46 6.14 -5.13
CA ARG A 30 -3.85 7.21 -5.93
C ARG A 30 -4.86 8.31 -6.18
N ILE A 31 -4.46 9.55 -5.91
CA ILE A 31 -5.21 10.75 -6.26
C ILE A 31 -4.56 11.39 -7.49
N PHE A 32 -5.35 11.67 -8.48
CA PHE A 32 -4.93 12.35 -9.70
C PHE A 32 -5.98 13.38 -10.12
N LYS A 33 -5.55 14.64 -10.29
CA LYS A 33 -6.43 15.79 -10.56
C LYS A 33 -7.62 15.87 -9.58
N GLY A 34 -7.33 15.65 -8.29
CA GLY A 34 -8.33 15.72 -7.23
C GLY A 34 -9.31 14.54 -7.15
N ASN A 35 -9.08 13.47 -7.92
CA ASN A 35 -9.96 12.31 -7.95
C ASN A 35 -9.20 11.04 -7.58
N PRO A 36 -9.82 10.13 -6.79
CA PRO A 36 -9.28 8.80 -6.57
C PRO A 36 -9.40 7.99 -7.85
N ILE A 37 -8.27 7.43 -8.32
CA ILE A 37 -8.26 6.56 -9.51
C ILE A 37 -8.23 5.09 -9.08
N PHE A 38 -8.86 4.22 -9.90
CA PHE A 38 -9.02 2.78 -9.62
C PHE A 38 -9.70 2.48 -8.27
N LEU A 39 -10.54 3.39 -7.78
CA LEU A 39 -11.19 3.24 -6.47
C LEU A 39 -12.00 1.94 -6.38
N LYS A 40 -12.71 1.55 -7.44
CA LYS A 40 -13.48 0.31 -7.48
C LYS A 40 -12.59 -0.92 -7.20
N ASP A 41 -11.42 -0.97 -7.81
CA ASP A 41 -10.48 -2.07 -7.63
C ASP A 41 -9.87 -2.08 -6.21
N ASN A 42 -9.62 -0.88 -5.64
CA ASN A 42 -9.20 -0.75 -4.25
C ASN A 42 -10.28 -1.27 -3.28
N LEU A 43 -11.56 -0.91 -3.51
CA LEU A 43 -12.68 -1.38 -2.69
C LEU A 43 -12.85 -2.90 -2.76
N LEU A 44 -12.78 -3.49 -3.96
CA LEU A 44 -12.81 -4.94 -4.16
C LEU A 44 -11.67 -5.64 -3.42
N ARG A 45 -10.45 -5.09 -3.46
CA ARG A 45 -9.31 -5.66 -2.76
C ARG A 45 -9.45 -5.53 -1.25
N LEU A 46 -9.99 -4.41 -0.76
CA LEU A 46 -10.30 -4.21 0.66
C LEU A 46 -11.32 -5.25 1.14
N ASP A 47 -12.42 -5.43 0.41
CA ASP A 47 -13.45 -6.42 0.70
C ASP A 47 -12.88 -7.84 0.75
N ASN A 48 -12.08 -8.22 -0.25
CA ASN A 48 -11.40 -9.50 -0.27
C ASN A 48 -10.44 -9.69 0.93
N SER A 49 -9.75 -8.61 1.33
CA SER A 49 -8.84 -8.66 2.49
C SER A 49 -9.61 -8.86 3.79
N LEU A 50 -10.76 -8.19 3.97
CA LEU A 50 -11.64 -8.36 5.12
C LEU A 50 -12.18 -9.79 5.20
N LYS A 51 -12.72 -10.31 4.09
CA LYS A 51 -13.24 -11.68 3.99
C LYS A 51 -12.18 -12.75 4.31
N LYS A 52 -10.99 -12.62 3.72
CA LYS A 52 -9.86 -13.54 3.99
C LYS A 52 -9.37 -13.48 5.44
N SER A 53 -9.63 -12.39 6.13
CA SER A 53 -9.27 -12.18 7.53
C SER A 53 -10.40 -12.58 8.50
N ASN A 54 -11.52 -13.12 7.99
CA ASN A 54 -12.73 -13.45 8.77
C ASN A 54 -13.29 -12.24 9.53
N ILE A 55 -13.22 -11.06 8.92
CA ILE A 55 -13.75 -9.81 9.49
C ILE A 55 -15.11 -9.55 8.85
N ASP A 56 -16.15 -9.50 9.68
CA ASP A 56 -17.53 -9.22 9.28
C ASP A 56 -17.78 -7.71 9.20
N ILE A 57 -17.20 -7.08 8.17
CA ILE A 57 -17.41 -5.67 7.81
C ILE A 57 -17.69 -5.61 6.32
N HIS A 58 -18.80 -5.02 5.94
CA HIS A 58 -19.11 -4.75 4.54
C HIS A 58 -18.47 -3.44 4.10
N VAL A 59 -17.76 -3.45 2.98
CA VAL A 59 -17.03 -2.28 2.47
C VAL A 59 -17.98 -1.13 2.15
N GLU A 60 -19.21 -1.42 1.76
CA GLU A 60 -20.26 -0.45 1.50
C GLU A 60 -20.62 0.38 2.75
N ASP A 61 -20.58 -0.24 3.94
CA ASP A 61 -20.90 0.43 5.20
C ASP A 61 -19.80 1.40 5.66
N LEU A 62 -18.60 1.28 5.10
CA LEU A 62 -17.48 2.17 5.40
C LEU A 62 -17.65 3.57 4.81
N ASN A 63 -18.51 3.74 3.80
CA ASN A 63 -18.69 4.98 3.06
C ASN A 63 -17.38 5.66 2.64
N LEU A 64 -16.39 4.81 2.23
CA LEU A 64 -15.04 5.25 1.93
C LEU A 64 -14.94 6.27 0.79
N PRO A 65 -15.73 6.17 -0.31
CA PRO A 65 -15.70 7.17 -1.37
C PRO A 65 -15.94 8.61 -0.87
N ASP A 66 -16.96 8.81 -0.02
CA ASP A 66 -17.30 10.14 0.50
C ASP A 66 -16.23 10.65 1.48
N LYS A 67 -15.70 9.77 2.33
CA LYS A 67 -14.61 10.10 3.25
C LYS A 67 -13.35 10.54 2.49
N LEU A 68 -12.99 9.85 1.41
CA LEU A 68 -11.87 10.24 0.55
C LEU A 68 -12.10 11.59 -0.10
N GLN A 69 -13.28 11.82 -0.70
CA GLN A 69 -13.61 13.09 -1.30
C GLN A 69 -13.62 14.24 -0.28
N HIS A 70 -14.09 13.97 0.93
CA HIS A 70 -14.02 14.93 2.03
C HIS A 70 -12.57 15.30 2.37
N PHE A 71 -11.70 14.30 2.55
CA PHE A 71 -10.28 14.49 2.85
C PHE A 71 -9.55 15.24 1.73
N ILE A 72 -9.80 14.87 0.46
CA ILE A 72 -9.20 15.51 -0.72
C ILE A 72 -9.56 17.00 -0.75
N ARG A 73 -10.82 17.35 -0.45
CA ARG A 73 -11.25 18.77 -0.38
C ARG A 73 -10.60 19.51 0.77
N LEU A 74 -10.52 18.91 1.96
CA LEU A 74 -9.89 19.54 3.14
C LEU A 74 -8.41 19.87 2.90
N GLU A 75 -7.67 18.96 2.25
CA GLU A 75 -6.24 19.14 1.96
C GLU A 75 -5.97 19.87 0.62
N ASN A 76 -7.02 20.27 -0.13
CA ASN A 76 -6.89 20.80 -1.49
C ASN A 76 -5.99 19.91 -2.37
N MET A 77 -6.11 18.60 -2.21
CA MET A 77 -5.20 17.63 -2.79
C MET A 77 -5.50 17.44 -4.29
N THR A 78 -4.54 17.76 -5.15
CA THR A 78 -4.64 17.52 -6.58
C THR A 78 -3.97 16.22 -7.00
N GLU A 79 -2.83 15.90 -6.37
CA GLU A 79 -2.06 14.69 -6.65
C GLU A 79 -1.46 14.11 -5.37
N GLY A 80 -1.27 12.79 -5.35
CA GLY A 80 -0.63 12.11 -4.24
C GLY A 80 -1.21 10.73 -3.97
N ASN A 81 -0.89 10.17 -2.82
CA ASN A 81 -1.43 8.90 -2.36
C ASN A 81 -2.08 9.09 -0.98
N LEU A 82 -3.29 8.59 -0.83
CA LEU A 82 -3.96 8.45 0.45
C LEU A 82 -3.84 7.01 0.94
N LYS A 83 -3.51 6.84 2.21
CA LYS A 83 -3.56 5.56 2.89
C LYS A 83 -4.82 5.52 3.75
N TYR A 84 -5.66 4.53 3.48
CA TYR A 84 -6.80 4.15 4.31
C TYR A 84 -6.42 2.96 5.16
N VAL A 85 -6.68 2.99 6.45
CA VAL A 85 -6.36 1.89 7.37
C VAL A 85 -7.55 1.60 8.24
N LEU A 86 -7.91 0.31 8.33
CA LEU A 86 -8.75 -0.26 9.38
C LEU A 86 -7.82 -0.94 10.39
N HIS A 87 -7.77 -0.43 11.61
CA HIS A 87 -6.88 -0.88 12.65
C HIS A 87 -7.64 -1.53 13.80
N PHE A 88 -7.36 -2.79 14.07
CA PHE A 88 -8.03 -3.62 15.06
C PHE A 88 -7.09 -3.87 16.24
N THR A 89 -7.39 -3.30 17.39
CA THR A 89 -6.73 -3.64 18.66
C THR A 89 -7.64 -4.46 19.55
N SER A 90 -8.92 -4.08 19.64
CA SER A 90 -9.97 -4.79 20.36
C SER A 90 -11.34 -4.29 19.89
N GLY A 91 -12.24 -5.17 19.53
CA GLY A 91 -13.60 -4.80 19.12
C GLY A 91 -13.68 -4.09 17.77
N LYS A 92 -14.41 -2.96 17.72
CA LYS A 92 -14.60 -2.18 16.49
C LYS A 92 -13.26 -1.57 16.03
N PRO A 93 -12.94 -1.58 14.73
CA PRO A 93 -11.71 -0.97 14.25
C PRO A 93 -11.74 0.55 14.33
N ASP A 94 -10.54 1.12 14.53
CA ASP A 94 -10.30 2.52 14.25
C ASP A 94 -10.00 2.71 12.74
N GLU A 95 -10.60 3.74 12.16
CA GLU A 95 -10.38 4.13 10.77
C GLU A 95 -9.41 5.30 10.68
N TYR A 96 -8.48 5.23 9.72
CA TYR A 96 -7.55 6.32 9.44
C TYR A 96 -7.48 6.60 7.95
N ILE A 97 -7.49 7.90 7.58
CA ILE A 97 -7.13 8.37 6.25
C ILE A 97 -6.06 9.43 6.41
N PHE A 98 -4.96 9.28 5.72
CA PHE A 98 -3.86 10.25 5.74
C PHE A 98 -3.05 10.18 4.44
N GLN A 99 -2.39 11.29 4.13
CA GLN A 99 -1.48 11.34 2.99
C GLN A 99 -0.17 10.64 3.32
N ILE A 100 0.33 9.86 2.38
CA ILE A 100 1.65 9.24 2.48
C ILE A 100 2.60 9.83 1.44
N PRO A 101 3.90 9.94 1.77
CA PRO A 101 4.92 10.30 0.80
C PRO A 101 4.91 9.33 -0.39
N HIS A 102 5.09 9.86 -1.58
CA HIS A 102 5.23 9.07 -2.79
C HIS A 102 6.42 9.58 -3.60
N ALA A 103 7.10 8.68 -4.27
CA ALA A 103 8.09 8.98 -5.27
C ALA A 103 7.73 8.20 -6.54
N TYR A 104 7.57 8.92 -7.64
CA TYR A 104 7.38 8.30 -8.95
C TYR A 104 8.66 8.45 -9.76
N PRO A 105 8.95 7.48 -10.64
CA PRO A 105 10.11 7.58 -11.51
C PRO A 105 10.03 8.84 -12.37
N THR A 106 11.16 9.49 -12.55
CA THR A 106 11.31 10.61 -13.48
C THR A 106 11.32 10.13 -14.93
N SER A 107 11.20 11.04 -15.87
CA SER A 107 11.35 10.68 -17.30
C SER A 107 12.72 10.08 -17.62
N GLU A 108 13.76 10.46 -16.85
CA GLU A 108 15.10 9.89 -17.01
C GLU A 108 15.18 8.47 -16.45
N ASP A 109 14.56 8.22 -15.31
CA ASP A 109 14.46 6.87 -14.74
C ASP A 109 13.77 5.88 -15.70
N TYR A 110 12.74 6.35 -16.43
CA TYR A 110 12.09 5.54 -17.46
C TYR A 110 13.01 5.21 -18.65
N LYS A 111 13.96 6.11 -18.99
CA LYS A 111 14.89 5.89 -20.10
C LYS A 111 16.10 5.05 -19.70
N GLN A 112 16.69 5.35 -18.54
CA GLN A 112 17.94 4.76 -18.09
C GLN A 112 17.73 3.50 -17.23
N GLY A 113 16.51 3.33 -16.70
CA GLY A 113 16.24 2.34 -15.67
C GLY A 113 16.71 2.81 -14.29
N VAL A 114 16.46 2.00 -13.29
CA VAL A 114 16.77 2.29 -11.89
C VAL A 114 17.53 1.11 -11.25
N PRO A 115 18.47 1.36 -10.32
CA PRO A 115 19.19 0.29 -9.63
C PRO A 115 18.22 -0.47 -8.71
N THR A 116 18.29 -1.79 -8.76
CA THR A 116 17.54 -2.70 -7.90
C THR A 116 18.46 -3.67 -7.17
N LEU A 117 17.94 -4.32 -6.13
CA LEU A 117 18.60 -5.35 -5.35
C LEU A 117 17.65 -6.52 -5.15
N THR A 118 18.12 -7.74 -5.25
CA THR A 118 17.35 -8.94 -4.88
C THR A 118 17.46 -9.21 -3.38
N TYR A 119 16.37 -9.71 -2.78
CA TYR A 119 16.32 -10.11 -1.38
C TYR A 119 15.46 -11.37 -1.22
N SER A 120 16.05 -12.42 -0.62
CA SER A 120 15.32 -13.66 -0.40
C SER A 120 14.30 -13.49 0.73
N ALA A 121 13.05 -13.38 0.35
CA ALA A 121 11.91 -13.31 1.24
C ALA A 121 10.61 -13.61 0.48
N MET A 122 9.64 -14.16 1.20
CA MET A 122 8.25 -14.31 0.72
C MET A 122 7.32 -13.55 1.64
N ARG A 123 6.25 -12.99 1.09
CA ARG A 123 5.15 -12.47 1.92
C ARG A 123 4.32 -13.62 2.45
N GLU A 124 4.05 -13.57 3.72
CA GLU A 124 2.98 -14.37 4.29
C GLU A 124 1.63 -13.79 3.81
N ASN A 125 0.76 -14.61 3.23
CA ASN A 125 -0.56 -14.23 2.71
C ASN A 125 -0.52 -13.06 1.69
N PRO A 126 0.08 -13.21 0.51
CA PRO A 126 0.23 -12.12 -0.47
C PRO A 126 -1.11 -11.58 -0.98
N GLY A 127 -2.17 -12.41 -0.92
CA GLY A 127 -3.53 -12.00 -1.30
C GLY A 127 -4.27 -11.13 -0.28
N VAL A 128 -3.63 -10.75 0.85
CA VAL A 128 -4.21 -9.85 1.86
C VAL A 128 -3.28 -8.67 2.11
N LYS A 129 -3.83 -7.48 2.10
CA LYS A 129 -3.05 -6.26 2.27
C LYS A 129 -2.89 -5.89 3.74
N TYR A 130 -2.10 -6.70 4.46
CA TYR A 130 -1.70 -6.41 5.83
C TYR A 130 -0.53 -5.42 5.89
N ILE A 131 -0.47 -4.64 6.97
CA ILE A 131 0.74 -3.91 7.30
C ILE A 131 1.75 -4.92 7.87
N ASN A 132 2.62 -5.44 6.99
CA ASN A 132 3.78 -6.25 7.40
C ASN A 132 4.95 -5.31 7.67
N THR A 133 5.11 -4.93 8.94
CA THR A 133 6.13 -3.95 9.34
C THR A 133 7.54 -4.51 9.23
N ASP A 134 7.76 -5.79 9.49
CA ASP A 134 9.10 -6.40 9.52
C ASP A 134 9.76 -6.44 8.14
N LEU A 135 9.10 -7.04 7.15
CA LEU A 135 9.61 -7.12 5.78
C LEU A 135 9.78 -5.72 5.19
N ARG A 136 8.78 -4.86 5.39
CA ARG A 136 8.83 -3.46 4.92
C ARG A 136 9.98 -2.69 5.57
N THR A 137 10.21 -2.84 6.86
CA THR A 137 11.29 -2.18 7.59
C THR A 137 12.66 -2.65 7.08
N ARG A 138 12.83 -3.96 6.89
CA ARG A 138 14.07 -4.53 6.34
C ARG A 138 14.36 -4.03 4.94
N THR A 139 13.38 -4.10 4.05
CA THR A 139 13.56 -3.66 2.65
C THR A 139 13.77 -2.16 2.53
N ASN A 140 13.07 -1.33 3.34
CA ASN A 140 13.31 0.11 3.42
C ASN A 140 14.73 0.45 3.87
N ARG A 141 15.26 -0.31 4.85
CA ARG A 141 16.64 -0.16 5.30
C ARG A 141 17.63 -0.48 4.19
N LEU A 142 17.40 -1.58 3.46
CA LEU A 142 18.25 -1.97 2.32
C LEU A 142 18.23 -0.94 1.21
N ILE A 143 17.05 -0.42 0.83
CA ILE A 143 16.90 0.65 -0.16
C ILE A 143 17.77 1.85 0.23
N LYS A 144 17.66 2.29 1.50
CA LYS A 144 18.43 3.46 1.98
C LYS A 144 19.94 3.18 2.05
N GLN A 145 20.34 2.03 2.55
CA GLN A 145 21.76 1.69 2.74
C GLN A 145 22.49 1.42 1.41
N LYS A 146 21.80 0.80 0.46
CA LYS A 146 22.37 0.44 -0.84
C LYS A 146 22.10 1.45 -1.94
N GLN A 147 21.34 2.51 -1.62
CA GLN A 147 20.95 3.56 -2.57
C GLN A 147 20.29 3.00 -3.83
N VAL A 148 19.46 1.97 -3.69
CA VAL A 148 18.69 1.37 -4.77
C VAL A 148 17.25 1.91 -4.77
N TYR A 149 16.60 1.87 -5.93
CA TYR A 149 15.22 2.33 -6.08
C TYR A 149 14.21 1.32 -5.51
N GLU A 150 14.47 0.03 -5.76
CA GLU A 150 13.57 -1.05 -5.33
C GLU A 150 14.34 -2.29 -4.91
N VAL A 151 13.74 -3.08 -4.02
CA VAL A 151 14.19 -4.42 -3.63
C VAL A 151 13.25 -5.45 -4.22
N LEU A 152 13.77 -6.33 -5.06
CA LEU A 152 13.02 -7.42 -5.67
C LEU A 152 13.02 -8.64 -4.73
N LEU A 153 11.85 -9.15 -4.41
CA LEU A 153 11.68 -10.31 -3.53
C LEU A 153 11.87 -11.59 -4.34
N VAL A 154 12.64 -12.50 -3.77
CA VAL A 154 12.98 -13.80 -4.39
C VAL A 154 12.52 -14.93 -3.48
N ASP A 155 11.78 -15.88 -4.03
CA ASP A 155 11.29 -17.05 -3.32
C ASP A 155 12.39 -18.09 -3.04
N LYS A 156 12.00 -19.24 -2.50
CA LYS A 156 12.92 -20.33 -2.15
C LYS A 156 13.49 -21.04 -3.37
N GLU A 157 12.77 -21.02 -4.47
CA GLU A 157 13.14 -21.61 -5.76
C GLU A 157 14.03 -20.67 -6.60
N GLY A 158 14.22 -19.42 -6.16
CA GLY A 158 15.06 -18.43 -6.83
C GLY A 158 14.31 -17.55 -7.82
N TYR A 159 12.97 -17.59 -7.86
CA TYR A 159 12.18 -16.75 -8.74
C TYR A 159 11.87 -15.39 -8.10
N ILE A 160 11.93 -14.34 -8.93
CA ILE A 160 11.48 -13.01 -8.53
C ILE A 160 9.94 -13.00 -8.55
N THR A 161 9.33 -12.74 -7.40
CA THR A 161 7.87 -12.75 -7.23
C THR A 161 7.27 -11.36 -7.34
N GLU A 162 7.88 -10.37 -6.68
CA GLU A 162 7.40 -8.99 -6.66
C GLU A 162 8.51 -8.02 -6.24
N GLY A 163 8.26 -6.73 -6.31
CA GLY A 163 9.07 -5.72 -5.60
C GLY A 163 8.59 -5.54 -4.16
N SER A 164 9.43 -5.00 -3.31
CA SER A 164 9.05 -4.72 -1.92
C SER A 164 7.87 -3.74 -1.80
N ARG A 165 7.64 -2.92 -2.83
CA ARG A 165 6.60 -1.89 -2.91
C ARG A 165 5.83 -1.92 -4.23
N SER A 166 6.20 -2.79 -5.17
CA SER A 166 5.71 -2.78 -6.55
C SER A 166 5.45 -4.20 -7.05
N ASN A 167 4.61 -4.31 -8.07
CA ASN A 167 4.57 -5.50 -8.90
C ASN A 167 5.74 -5.48 -9.89
N VAL A 168 6.14 -6.66 -10.38
CA VAL A 168 7.21 -6.81 -11.37
C VAL A 168 6.67 -7.48 -12.61
N PHE A 169 7.00 -6.90 -13.76
CA PHE A 169 6.72 -7.46 -15.06
C PHE A 169 8.03 -7.58 -15.84
N PHE A 170 8.26 -8.73 -16.44
CA PHE A 170 9.38 -8.96 -17.34
C PHE A 170 8.88 -8.95 -18.76
N ILE A 171 9.58 -8.26 -19.65
CA ILE A 171 9.22 -8.15 -21.07
C ILE A 171 10.34 -8.83 -21.87
N GLY A 172 9.99 -9.80 -22.68
CA GLY A 172 10.91 -10.47 -23.59
C GLY A 172 10.14 -11.07 -24.77
N ASP A 173 10.69 -10.99 -25.96
CA ASP A 173 10.17 -11.61 -27.18
C ASP A 173 8.66 -11.43 -27.40
N ASN A 174 8.14 -10.21 -27.18
CA ASN A 174 6.71 -9.85 -27.25
C ASN A 174 5.81 -10.55 -26.20
N VAL A 175 6.37 -11.10 -25.14
CA VAL A 175 5.66 -11.72 -24.04
C VAL A 175 5.90 -10.92 -22.75
N ILE A 176 4.87 -10.78 -21.95
CA ILE A 176 4.96 -10.19 -20.61
C ILE A 176 4.83 -11.33 -19.58
N PHE A 177 5.82 -11.43 -18.70
CA PHE A 177 5.83 -12.39 -17.60
C PHE A 177 5.65 -11.65 -16.29
N THR A 178 4.89 -12.23 -15.37
CA THR A 178 4.77 -11.79 -13.99
C THR A 178 4.54 -13.00 -13.09
N ALA A 179 4.72 -12.83 -11.78
CA ALA A 179 4.38 -13.89 -10.85
C ALA A 179 2.89 -14.23 -10.91
N PRO A 180 2.51 -15.50 -10.74
CA PRO A 180 1.11 -15.89 -10.64
C PRO A 180 0.45 -15.30 -9.39
N LEU A 181 -0.88 -15.29 -9.36
CA LEU A 181 -1.66 -14.62 -8.30
C LEU A 181 -1.56 -15.29 -6.91
N GLU A 182 -0.99 -16.48 -6.85
CA GLU A 182 -0.76 -17.24 -5.63
C GLU A 182 0.46 -16.71 -4.82
N TYR A 183 1.29 -15.88 -5.45
CA TYR A 183 2.48 -15.24 -4.85
C TYR A 183 2.22 -13.83 -4.40
#